data_db02a0c76fdcd30e2c4e57730379855d
#
_entry.id   db02a0c76fdcd30e2c4e57730379855d
#
_cell.length_a   1.000
_cell.length_b   1.000
_cell.length_c   1.000
_cell.angle_alpha   90.00
_cell.angle_beta   90.00
_cell.angle_gamma   90.00
#
_symmetry.space_group_name_H-M   'P 1'
#
loop_
_entity.id
_entity.type
_entity.pdbx_description
1 polymer ?
#
loop_
_entity_poly.entity_id
_entity_poly.type
_entity_poly.pdbx_seq_one_letter_code
_entity_poly.pdbx_strand_id
1 'polypeptide(L)'
;MRPGAVAAQAAIAAHPRASVLIIGAGINGIATFRDLAMQGIDVAIVDKGDYVSGASSASSHMIHGGVRYLENGEFRLVKESVEERNSLLKIAPHYVKPLKTTIPIYSTFSGVMSAPMRFLTHRQGAAQERGALLIKIGMMLYDSFSRDGGTVPRHEFLGRKASLRLLPRLNPGLKYTATYFDASMHDPERLALDVLADGLAAGAHARSANYIEAIGMDAAGVRLRNAVTGAEFSFQADIVVNTSGPWTDLTNTALGQTSTYMGGTKGSHIVLDNRELLAATGGREIFFEHKDGRIVLIFPLAGRVLVGTTDLEHDMTQPARCTEAEVDYFFDLVKHVFPDVAVDRSEIVFRFAGVRPLPRHDDEAPGFVSRDYRIESRPLGARPGTLLSLVGGKWTTFRALAEHLSGDILTLLGRTRVVSTAGLPIGGGRNFPATDAARRVWIAANGDEVGTSRADQLLTRYGTRAVDVIDFISAEPDAALEHHADYSRREIEFLAATESVVHLTDLVLRRTSMAFRGELSLALLEELAGVLAPVLGWDSARRVLEVDLTVGLLRGHARCRPLRRRRGIRFARLARDLHERARRSAPISASGR
;
A
#
# COMPACT_ATOMS: atom_id res chain seq x y z
N MET A 1 -1.04 20.82 -16.12
CA MET A 1 -0.06 19.94 -15.44
C MET A 1 -0.11 20.18 -13.94
N ARG A 2 0.05 19.13 -13.13
CA ARG A 2 0.14 19.26 -11.67
C ARG A 2 1.49 19.85 -11.28
N PRO A 3 1.58 20.58 -10.15
CA PRO A 3 2.86 21.11 -9.69
C PRO A 3 3.78 19.95 -9.28
N GLY A 4 5.05 20.01 -9.67
CA GLY A 4 6.08 19.10 -9.16
C GLY A 4 6.30 19.27 -7.64
N ALA A 5 7.06 18.37 -7.02
CA ALA A 5 7.23 18.32 -5.56
C ALA A 5 7.69 19.66 -4.94
N VAL A 6 8.69 20.31 -5.53
CA VAL A 6 9.23 21.59 -5.03
C VAL A 6 8.16 22.67 -5.02
N ALA A 7 7.37 22.78 -6.10
CA ALA A 7 6.30 23.76 -6.19
C ALA A 7 5.16 23.45 -5.19
N ALA A 8 4.84 22.19 -4.98
CA ALA A 8 3.84 21.73 -4.01
C ALA A 8 4.27 22.06 -2.56
N GLN A 9 5.53 21.79 -2.20
CA GLN A 9 6.10 22.13 -0.90
C GLN A 9 6.13 23.65 -0.67
N ALA A 10 6.52 24.41 -1.69
CA ALA A 10 6.51 25.86 -1.65
C ALA A 10 5.07 26.43 -1.47
N ALA A 11 4.08 25.85 -2.13
CA ALA A 11 2.68 26.24 -1.99
C ALA A 11 2.14 26.04 -0.57
N ILE A 12 2.48 24.93 0.10
CA ILE A 12 2.12 24.69 1.51
C ILE A 12 2.79 25.73 2.43
N ALA A 13 4.07 26.04 2.21
CA ALA A 13 4.80 27.02 3.02
C ALA A 13 4.34 28.48 2.78
N ALA A 14 3.96 28.82 1.54
CA ALA A 14 3.45 30.15 1.19
C ALA A 14 2.03 30.42 1.71
N HIS A 15 1.22 29.37 1.86
CA HIS A 15 -0.15 29.45 2.40
C HIS A 15 -0.30 28.51 3.60
N PRO A 16 0.33 28.85 4.77
CA PRO A 16 0.44 27.96 5.91
C PRO A 16 -0.84 27.93 6.77
N ARG A 17 -1.99 27.84 6.11
CA ARG A 17 -3.31 27.75 6.74
C ARG A 17 -4.27 26.91 5.89
N ALA A 18 -5.11 26.12 6.55
CA ALA A 18 -6.28 25.45 5.97
C ALA A 18 -7.34 25.23 7.05
N SER A 19 -8.59 24.93 6.69
CA SER A 19 -9.59 24.45 7.65
C SER A 19 -9.19 23.10 8.23
N VAL A 20 -8.59 22.22 7.40
CA VAL A 20 -8.17 20.88 7.81
C VAL A 20 -6.72 20.63 7.39
N LEU A 21 -5.90 20.18 8.34
CA LEU A 21 -4.56 19.64 8.08
C LEU A 21 -4.56 18.13 8.33
N ILE A 22 -4.25 17.36 7.30
CA ILE A 22 -4.08 15.90 7.40
C ILE A 22 -2.59 15.58 7.49
N ILE A 23 -2.18 14.82 8.50
CA ILE A 23 -0.80 14.37 8.74
C ILE A 23 -0.73 12.87 8.46
N GLY A 24 0.01 12.48 7.41
CA GLY A 24 0.16 11.11 6.94
C GLY A 24 -0.61 10.84 5.65
N ALA A 25 0.14 10.71 4.54
CA ALA A 25 -0.38 10.43 3.22
C ALA A 25 -0.29 8.94 2.84
N GLY A 26 -0.71 8.06 3.76
CA GLY A 26 -1.12 6.70 3.46
C GLY A 26 -2.51 6.68 2.82
N ILE A 27 -3.01 5.50 2.43
CA ILE A 27 -4.27 5.38 1.69
C ILE A 27 -5.46 6.01 2.41
N ASN A 28 -5.56 5.89 3.74
CA ASN A 28 -6.67 6.46 4.50
C ASN A 28 -6.60 8.00 4.56
N GLY A 29 -5.40 8.58 4.73
CA GLY A 29 -5.22 10.04 4.69
C GLY A 29 -5.50 10.61 3.31
N ILE A 30 -4.99 9.97 2.25
CA ILE A 30 -5.22 10.38 0.86
C ILE A 30 -6.71 10.29 0.50
N ALA A 31 -7.41 9.25 0.93
CA ALA A 31 -8.84 9.11 0.66
C ALA A 31 -9.69 10.15 1.41
N THR A 32 -9.33 10.45 2.67
CA THR A 32 -9.97 11.52 3.46
C THR A 32 -9.71 12.89 2.81
N PHE A 33 -8.50 13.13 2.33
CA PHE A 33 -8.15 14.32 1.57
C PHE A 33 -9.01 14.47 0.31
N ARG A 34 -9.15 13.39 -0.51
CA ARG A 34 -10.00 13.38 -1.70
C ARG A 34 -11.45 13.71 -1.36
N ASP A 35 -11.99 13.05 -0.33
CA ASP A 35 -13.39 13.24 0.07
C ASP A 35 -13.64 14.69 0.50
N LEU A 36 -12.81 15.25 1.40
CA LEU A 36 -12.92 16.64 1.86
C LEU A 36 -12.74 17.66 0.72
N ALA A 37 -11.77 17.44 -0.17
CA ALA A 37 -11.56 18.28 -1.32
C ALA A 37 -12.79 18.33 -2.22
N MET A 38 -13.46 17.20 -2.45
CA MET A 38 -14.71 17.13 -3.22
C MET A 38 -15.91 17.77 -2.51
N GLN A 39 -15.84 17.96 -1.18
CA GLN A 39 -16.82 18.79 -0.44
C GLN A 39 -16.52 20.30 -0.52
N GLY A 40 -15.44 20.72 -1.21
CA GLY A 40 -15.01 22.13 -1.27
C GLY A 40 -14.39 22.64 0.03
N ILE A 41 -13.88 21.76 0.89
CA ILE A 41 -13.18 22.12 2.13
C ILE A 41 -11.74 22.52 1.82
N ASP A 42 -11.27 23.64 2.38
CA ASP A 42 -9.85 24.02 2.34
C ASP A 42 -9.06 23.02 3.17
N VAL A 43 -8.34 22.15 2.47
CA VAL A 43 -7.63 20.99 3.05
C VAL A 43 -6.20 20.90 2.56
N ALA A 44 -5.28 20.66 3.50
CA ALA A 44 -3.89 20.36 3.22
C ALA A 44 -3.54 18.96 3.75
N ILE A 45 -2.77 18.17 2.97
CA ILE A 45 -2.21 16.90 3.40
C ILE A 45 -0.70 16.92 3.28
N VAL A 46 -0.02 16.44 4.35
CA VAL A 46 1.44 16.37 4.41
C VAL A 46 1.91 14.98 4.85
N ASP A 47 3.07 14.56 4.39
CA ASP A 47 3.76 13.33 4.84
C ASP A 47 5.25 13.61 5.05
N LYS A 48 5.84 13.00 6.08
CA LYS A 48 7.27 13.14 6.40
C LYS A 48 8.19 12.48 5.36
N GLY A 49 7.68 11.51 4.63
CA GLY A 49 8.35 10.83 3.52
C GLY A 49 7.62 11.06 2.21
N ASP A 50 7.85 10.16 1.27
CA ASP A 50 7.04 10.14 0.05
C ASP A 50 5.62 9.63 0.33
N TYR A 51 4.67 9.99 -0.53
CA TYR A 51 3.31 9.47 -0.48
C TYR A 51 3.32 7.95 -0.47
N VAL A 52 2.41 7.34 0.32
CA VAL A 52 2.22 5.88 0.38
C VAL A 52 3.47 5.11 0.84
N SER A 53 4.47 5.74 1.45
CA SER A 53 5.74 5.10 1.82
C SER A 53 5.70 4.24 3.11
N GLY A 54 4.56 4.26 3.83
CA GLY A 54 4.38 3.51 5.08
C GLY A 54 3.71 2.14 4.90
N ALA A 55 2.79 1.81 5.79
CA ALA A 55 2.04 0.53 5.78
C ALA A 55 1.27 0.29 4.46
N SER A 56 0.90 1.35 3.75
CA SER A 56 0.14 1.26 2.50
C SER A 56 0.92 0.63 1.35
N SER A 57 2.25 0.78 1.29
CA SER A 57 3.11 0.11 0.29
C SER A 57 3.56 -1.29 0.71
N ALA A 58 3.31 -1.68 1.96
CA ALA A 58 3.73 -2.97 2.48
C ALA A 58 2.55 -3.95 2.66
N SER A 59 1.57 -3.86 1.76
CA SER A 59 0.38 -4.71 1.77
C SER A 59 0.63 -6.06 1.08
N SER A 60 -0.25 -7.02 1.33
CA SER A 60 -0.28 -8.30 0.61
C SER A 60 -0.92 -8.20 -0.78
N HIS A 61 -1.17 -7.00 -1.30
CA HIS A 61 -1.81 -6.74 -2.60
C HIS A 61 -3.21 -7.37 -2.77
N MET A 62 -3.91 -7.60 -1.67
CA MET A 62 -5.26 -8.13 -1.65
C MET A 62 -6.29 -7.09 -1.24
N ILE A 63 -7.42 -7.12 -1.92
CA ILE A 63 -8.67 -6.47 -1.50
C ILE A 63 -9.65 -7.60 -1.16
N HIS A 64 -9.74 -7.93 0.13
CA HIS A 64 -10.49 -9.10 0.59
C HIS A 64 -11.70 -8.74 1.43
N GLY A 65 -12.78 -9.52 1.27
CA GLY A 65 -14.02 -9.35 2.03
C GLY A 65 -13.95 -9.85 3.48
N GLY A 66 -12.85 -10.49 3.88
CA GLY A 66 -12.59 -10.86 5.27
C GLY A 66 -13.39 -12.06 5.77
N VAL A 67 -13.47 -13.14 5.00
CA VAL A 67 -14.14 -14.42 5.40
C VAL A 67 -13.81 -14.83 6.84
N ARG A 68 -12.57 -14.59 7.28
CA ARG A 68 -12.12 -14.91 8.63
C ARG A 68 -12.83 -14.13 9.73
N TYR A 69 -13.24 -12.90 9.45
CA TYR A 69 -13.91 -12.05 10.46
C TYR A 69 -15.34 -12.54 10.78
N LEU A 70 -15.92 -13.39 9.94
CA LEU A 70 -17.17 -14.06 10.24
C LEU A 70 -17.07 -14.94 11.50
N GLU A 71 -15.89 -15.55 11.74
CA GLU A 71 -15.67 -16.38 12.92
C GLU A 71 -15.59 -15.57 14.21
N ASN A 72 -15.17 -14.30 14.11
CA ASN A 72 -15.14 -13.36 15.24
C ASN A 72 -16.48 -12.64 15.45
N GLY A 73 -17.52 -12.92 14.64
CA GLY A 73 -18.82 -12.25 14.71
C GLY A 73 -18.83 -10.83 14.15
N GLU A 74 -17.79 -10.42 13.42
CA GLU A 74 -17.66 -9.06 12.85
C GLU A 74 -18.46 -8.92 11.54
N PHE A 75 -19.75 -9.25 11.54
CA PHE A 75 -20.60 -9.27 10.34
C PHE A 75 -20.68 -7.91 9.62
N ARG A 76 -20.73 -6.81 10.39
CA ARG A 76 -20.75 -5.46 9.83
C ARG A 76 -19.50 -5.20 9.00
N LEU A 77 -18.33 -5.54 9.56
CA LEU A 77 -17.03 -5.36 8.91
C LEU A 77 -16.88 -6.21 7.64
N VAL A 78 -17.42 -7.43 7.65
CA VAL A 78 -17.43 -8.31 6.46
C VAL A 78 -18.31 -7.72 5.38
N LYS A 79 -19.52 -7.30 5.72
CA LYS A 79 -20.46 -6.69 4.78
C LYS A 79 -19.84 -5.46 4.11
N GLU A 80 -19.34 -4.51 4.90
CA GLU A 80 -18.65 -3.31 4.40
C GLU A 80 -17.45 -3.68 3.51
N SER A 81 -16.61 -4.64 3.95
CA SER A 81 -15.44 -5.07 3.18
C SER A 81 -15.82 -5.69 1.82
N VAL A 82 -16.91 -6.45 1.76
CA VAL A 82 -17.40 -7.06 0.51
C VAL A 82 -17.98 -5.99 -0.42
N GLU A 83 -18.76 -5.05 0.11
CA GLU A 83 -19.35 -3.94 -0.65
C GLU A 83 -18.24 -3.06 -1.25
N GLU A 84 -17.24 -2.67 -0.45
CA GLU A 84 -16.10 -1.88 -0.91
C GLU A 84 -15.22 -2.62 -1.91
N ARG A 85 -14.97 -3.92 -1.71
CA ARG A 85 -14.25 -4.75 -2.71
C ARG A 85 -14.99 -4.77 -4.05
N ASN A 86 -16.30 -5.00 -4.02
CA ASN A 86 -17.12 -5.02 -5.24
C ASN A 86 -17.16 -3.66 -5.92
N SER A 87 -17.19 -2.58 -5.14
CA SER A 87 -17.08 -1.21 -5.63
C SER A 87 -15.74 -0.97 -6.32
N LEU A 88 -14.62 -1.34 -5.67
CA LEU A 88 -13.27 -1.14 -6.22
C LEU A 88 -13.04 -1.86 -7.54
N LEU A 89 -13.59 -3.06 -7.74
CA LEU A 89 -13.58 -3.76 -9.03
C LEU A 89 -14.23 -2.95 -10.16
N LYS A 90 -15.17 -2.05 -9.84
CA LYS A 90 -15.91 -1.22 -10.80
C LYS A 90 -15.26 0.16 -10.98
N ILE A 91 -14.80 0.79 -9.87
CA ILE A 91 -14.31 2.17 -9.88
C ILE A 91 -12.80 2.30 -10.15
N ALA A 92 -12.03 1.20 -9.99
CA ALA A 92 -10.60 1.15 -10.26
C ALA A 92 -10.19 -0.14 -11.01
N PRO A 93 -10.85 -0.53 -12.13
CA PRO A 93 -10.66 -1.83 -12.78
C PRO A 93 -9.28 -2.04 -13.39
N HIS A 94 -8.51 -0.97 -13.63
CA HIS A 94 -7.13 -1.04 -14.11
C HIS A 94 -6.16 -1.52 -13.03
N TYR A 95 -6.44 -1.25 -11.75
CA TYR A 95 -5.62 -1.69 -10.61
C TYR A 95 -6.20 -2.87 -9.85
N VAL A 96 -7.54 -2.95 -9.72
CA VAL A 96 -8.22 -3.97 -8.91
C VAL A 96 -8.88 -4.99 -9.82
N LYS A 97 -8.47 -6.24 -9.70
CA LYS A 97 -8.92 -7.34 -10.58
C LYS A 97 -9.46 -8.51 -9.76
N PRO A 98 -10.45 -9.27 -10.30
CA PRO A 98 -10.91 -10.48 -9.63
C PRO A 98 -9.77 -11.46 -9.37
N LEU A 99 -9.74 -12.03 -8.17
CA LEU A 99 -8.72 -13.00 -7.73
C LEU A 99 -9.38 -14.31 -7.30
N LYS A 100 -8.98 -15.42 -7.91
CA LYS A 100 -9.32 -16.76 -7.42
C LYS A 100 -8.44 -17.08 -6.24
N THR A 101 -9.03 -17.31 -5.06
CA THR A 101 -8.32 -17.67 -3.85
C THR A 101 -8.67 -19.11 -3.48
N THR A 102 -7.68 -19.98 -3.40
CA THR A 102 -7.85 -21.42 -3.14
C THR A 102 -7.24 -21.79 -1.80
N ILE A 103 -8.01 -22.44 -0.95
CA ILE A 103 -7.61 -22.96 0.36
C ILE A 103 -7.37 -24.47 0.24
N PRO A 104 -6.13 -24.97 0.36
CA PRO A 104 -5.87 -26.39 0.54
C PRO A 104 -6.27 -26.82 1.95
N ILE A 105 -7.01 -27.93 2.08
CA ILE A 105 -7.58 -28.41 3.33
C ILE A 105 -7.07 -29.82 3.63
N TYR A 106 -6.40 -29.99 4.76
CA TYR A 106 -5.77 -31.25 5.16
C TYR A 106 -6.60 -32.05 6.17
N SER A 107 -7.58 -31.44 6.84
CA SER A 107 -8.44 -32.06 7.83
C SER A 107 -9.93 -31.92 7.47
N THR A 108 -10.77 -32.91 7.84
CA THR A 108 -12.21 -32.87 7.61
C THR A 108 -12.94 -32.18 8.76
N PHE A 109 -12.59 -32.45 10.00
CA PHE A 109 -13.35 -32.06 11.20
C PHE A 109 -12.56 -31.19 12.19
N SER A 110 -11.33 -30.82 11.89
CA SER A 110 -10.53 -29.96 12.77
C SER A 110 -11.25 -28.63 13.05
N GLY A 111 -11.28 -28.22 14.30
CA GLY A 111 -11.90 -26.96 14.75
C GLY A 111 -13.42 -26.96 14.88
N VAL A 112 -14.15 -27.99 14.40
CA VAL A 112 -15.63 -28.03 14.41
C VAL A 112 -16.19 -28.01 15.83
N MET A 113 -15.58 -28.73 16.77
CA MET A 113 -16.05 -28.78 18.16
C MET A 113 -15.73 -27.51 18.96
N SER A 114 -14.68 -26.76 18.57
CA SER A 114 -14.27 -25.53 19.24
C SER A 114 -14.89 -24.27 18.65
N ALA A 115 -15.35 -24.30 17.40
CA ALA A 115 -15.92 -23.14 16.72
C ALA A 115 -17.20 -22.57 17.37
N PRO A 116 -18.21 -23.38 17.76
CA PRO A 116 -19.39 -22.86 18.46
C PRO A 116 -19.04 -22.26 19.83
N MET A 117 -18.09 -22.89 20.56
CA MET A 117 -17.64 -22.41 21.86
C MET A 117 -16.88 -21.09 21.73
N ARG A 118 -16.01 -20.96 20.71
CA ARG A 118 -15.30 -19.71 20.41
C ARG A 118 -16.26 -18.58 20.03
N PHE A 119 -17.25 -18.88 19.19
CA PHE A 119 -18.29 -17.93 18.80
C PHE A 119 -19.09 -17.41 19.99
N LEU A 120 -19.43 -18.29 20.96
CA LEU A 120 -20.23 -17.93 22.12
C LEU A 120 -19.42 -17.31 23.26
N THR A 121 -18.14 -17.69 23.42
CA THR A 121 -17.35 -17.31 24.62
C THR A 121 -16.25 -16.29 24.31
N HIS A 122 -15.97 -15.98 23.05
CA HIS A 122 -14.85 -15.12 22.61
C HIS A 122 -13.47 -15.56 23.18
N ARG A 123 -13.36 -16.80 23.66
CA ARG A 123 -12.13 -17.35 24.27
C ARG A 123 -11.21 -18.00 23.25
N GLN A 124 -9.91 -17.77 23.43
CA GLN A 124 -8.84 -18.34 22.61
C GLN A 124 -8.76 -19.87 22.83
N GLY A 125 -8.68 -20.64 21.73
CA GLY A 125 -8.31 -22.06 21.74
C GLY A 125 -6.96 -22.25 21.07
N ALA A 126 -6.34 -23.44 21.24
CA ALA A 126 -5.09 -23.80 20.58
C ALA A 126 -5.20 -23.64 19.06
N ALA A 127 -4.14 -23.15 18.41
CA ALA A 127 -4.03 -23.06 16.95
C ALA A 127 -4.20 -24.46 16.33
N GLN A 128 -5.20 -24.63 15.47
CA GLN A 128 -5.45 -25.86 14.73
C GLN A 128 -5.87 -25.53 13.31
N GLU A 129 -5.36 -26.30 12.35
CA GLU A 129 -5.80 -26.21 10.94
C GLU A 129 -7.32 -26.38 10.86
N ARG A 130 -8.00 -25.50 10.12
CA ARG A 130 -9.44 -25.53 9.98
C ARG A 130 -9.91 -26.68 9.11
N GLY A 131 -10.91 -27.41 9.59
CA GLY A 131 -11.49 -28.52 8.85
C GLY A 131 -12.45 -28.08 7.74
N ALA A 132 -12.65 -28.99 6.78
CA ALA A 132 -13.46 -28.80 5.59
C ALA A 132 -14.90 -28.32 5.88
N LEU A 133 -15.53 -28.82 6.93
CA LEU A 133 -16.90 -28.46 7.27
C LEU A 133 -17.03 -26.99 7.70
N LEU A 134 -16.12 -26.52 8.54
CA LEU A 134 -16.12 -25.13 9.01
C LEU A 134 -15.88 -24.16 7.86
N ILE A 135 -14.88 -24.46 7.01
CA ILE A 135 -14.58 -23.66 5.81
C ILE A 135 -15.77 -23.62 4.86
N LYS A 136 -16.45 -24.73 4.63
CA LYS A 136 -17.63 -24.79 3.75
C LYS A 136 -18.80 -23.94 4.27
N ILE A 137 -19.08 -23.99 5.58
CA ILE A 137 -20.11 -23.14 6.19
C ILE A 137 -19.74 -21.65 6.05
N GLY A 138 -18.48 -21.31 6.36
CA GLY A 138 -17.99 -19.94 6.20
C GLY A 138 -18.14 -19.42 4.76
N MET A 139 -17.85 -20.26 3.76
CA MET A 139 -18.00 -19.88 2.35
C MET A 139 -19.45 -19.73 1.90
N MET A 140 -20.37 -20.56 2.41
CA MET A 140 -21.79 -20.38 2.13
C MET A 140 -22.32 -19.05 2.68
N LEU A 141 -21.90 -18.68 3.90
CA LEU A 141 -22.21 -17.38 4.47
C LEU A 141 -21.59 -16.25 3.66
N TYR A 142 -20.32 -16.39 3.27
CA TYR A 142 -19.62 -15.39 2.46
C TYR A 142 -20.29 -15.17 1.11
N ASP A 143 -20.72 -16.22 0.41
CA ASP A 143 -21.45 -16.11 -0.85
C ASP A 143 -22.76 -15.31 -0.69
N SER A 144 -23.43 -15.40 0.47
CA SER A 144 -24.66 -14.65 0.72
C SER A 144 -24.44 -13.14 0.75
N PHE A 145 -23.25 -12.69 1.16
CA PHE A 145 -22.85 -11.28 1.17
C PHE A 145 -22.20 -10.84 -0.15
N SER A 146 -21.46 -11.74 -0.81
CA SER A 146 -20.53 -11.36 -1.89
C SER A 146 -21.15 -11.32 -3.30
N ARG A 147 -22.38 -11.78 -3.47
CA ARG A 147 -22.94 -12.05 -4.81
C ARG A 147 -23.22 -10.83 -5.67
N ASP A 148 -23.35 -9.63 -5.12
CA ASP A 148 -23.53 -8.36 -5.88
C ASP A 148 -24.34 -8.54 -7.18
N GLY A 149 -25.57 -9.05 -7.07
CA GLY A 149 -26.41 -9.36 -8.23
C GLY A 149 -25.96 -10.54 -9.10
N GLY A 150 -24.94 -11.33 -8.68
CA GLY A 150 -24.43 -12.49 -9.43
C GLY A 150 -23.17 -12.23 -10.24
N THR A 151 -22.54 -11.06 -10.11
CA THR A 151 -21.29 -10.71 -10.80
C THR A 151 -20.06 -11.46 -10.27
N VAL A 152 -20.10 -11.91 -9.00
CA VAL A 152 -19.05 -12.72 -8.40
C VAL A 152 -19.47 -14.20 -8.42
N PRO A 153 -18.65 -15.12 -8.98
CA PRO A 153 -18.96 -16.55 -9.01
C PRO A 153 -19.08 -17.15 -7.61
N ARG A 154 -19.86 -18.22 -7.49
CA ARG A 154 -19.97 -18.98 -6.24
C ARG A 154 -18.66 -19.70 -5.91
N HIS A 155 -18.46 -20.02 -4.64
CA HIS A 155 -17.34 -20.86 -4.21
C HIS A 155 -17.42 -22.26 -4.85
N GLU A 156 -16.25 -22.84 -5.07
CA GLU A 156 -16.08 -24.21 -5.54
C GLU A 156 -15.44 -25.07 -4.45
N PHE A 157 -15.94 -26.26 -4.22
CA PHE A 157 -15.41 -27.20 -3.22
C PHE A 157 -15.10 -28.54 -3.87
N LEU A 158 -13.82 -28.91 -3.94
CA LEU A 158 -13.35 -30.10 -4.64
C LEU A 158 -12.74 -31.11 -3.67
N GLY A 159 -13.03 -32.40 -3.89
CA GLY A 159 -12.33 -33.50 -3.21
C GLY A 159 -10.92 -33.69 -3.78
N ARG A 160 -10.08 -34.44 -3.03
CA ARG A 160 -8.65 -34.69 -3.32
C ARG A 160 -8.35 -34.98 -4.79
N LYS A 161 -9.04 -35.95 -5.40
CA LYS A 161 -8.79 -36.36 -6.80
C LYS A 161 -9.01 -35.20 -7.81
N ALA A 162 -10.07 -34.46 -7.63
CA ALA A 162 -10.38 -33.30 -8.48
C ALA A 162 -9.41 -32.14 -8.20
N SER A 163 -9.06 -31.89 -6.95
CA SER A 163 -8.10 -30.87 -6.54
C SER A 163 -6.72 -31.09 -7.16
N LEU A 164 -6.18 -32.33 -7.06
CA LEU A 164 -4.88 -32.69 -7.63
C LEU A 164 -4.88 -32.77 -9.17
N ARG A 165 -6.05 -32.99 -9.79
CA ARG A 165 -6.17 -32.87 -11.26
C ARG A 165 -6.07 -31.41 -11.70
N LEU A 166 -6.66 -30.50 -10.92
CA LEU A 166 -6.67 -29.05 -11.20
C LEU A 166 -5.34 -28.40 -10.88
N LEU A 167 -4.74 -28.76 -9.74
CA LEU A 167 -3.46 -28.23 -9.22
C LEU A 167 -2.54 -29.40 -8.85
N PRO A 168 -1.87 -30.04 -9.83
CA PRO A 168 -1.18 -31.31 -9.65
C PRO A 168 0.07 -31.22 -8.75
N ARG A 169 0.60 -30.02 -8.52
CA ARG A 169 1.80 -29.80 -7.69
C ARG A 169 1.45 -29.50 -6.21
N LEU A 170 0.15 -29.42 -5.86
CA LEU A 170 -0.23 -29.27 -4.46
C LEU A 170 0.17 -30.53 -3.66
N ASN A 171 0.48 -30.31 -2.39
CA ASN A 171 0.82 -31.38 -1.44
C ASN A 171 -0.25 -32.50 -1.49
N PRO A 172 0.14 -33.74 -1.85
CA PRO A 172 -0.81 -34.85 -2.02
C PRO A 172 -1.50 -35.31 -0.72
N GLY A 173 -1.06 -34.81 0.44
CA GLY A 173 -1.71 -35.04 1.73
C GLY A 173 -3.02 -34.27 1.89
N LEU A 174 -3.36 -33.32 1.02
CA LEU A 174 -4.61 -32.58 1.08
C LEU A 174 -5.83 -33.50 0.88
N LYS A 175 -6.94 -33.17 1.52
CA LYS A 175 -8.23 -33.88 1.37
C LYS A 175 -9.19 -33.14 0.44
N TYR A 176 -9.21 -31.81 0.50
CA TYR A 176 -10.09 -30.95 -0.29
C TYR A 176 -9.38 -29.68 -0.70
N THR A 177 -9.92 -28.98 -1.68
CA THR A 177 -9.69 -27.56 -1.92
C THR A 177 -11.01 -26.81 -1.91
N ALA A 178 -11.00 -25.60 -1.35
CA ALA A 178 -12.09 -24.66 -1.43
C ALA A 178 -11.62 -23.41 -2.16
N THR A 179 -12.31 -23.00 -3.23
CA THR A 179 -11.97 -21.81 -4.02
C THR A 179 -13.10 -20.81 -3.92
N TYR A 180 -12.77 -19.58 -3.60
CA TYR A 180 -13.68 -18.43 -3.59
C TYR A 180 -13.05 -17.25 -4.35
N PHE A 181 -13.76 -16.14 -4.43
CA PHE A 181 -13.32 -15.00 -5.19
C PHE A 181 -13.18 -13.78 -4.29
N ASP A 182 -11.99 -13.22 -4.28
CA ASP A 182 -11.67 -11.91 -3.74
C ASP A 182 -11.18 -10.98 -4.86
N ALA A 183 -10.41 -9.96 -4.54
CA ALA A 183 -9.79 -9.12 -5.54
C ALA A 183 -8.30 -8.91 -5.23
N SER A 184 -7.51 -8.77 -6.29
CA SER A 184 -6.10 -8.38 -6.23
C SER A 184 -5.94 -6.91 -6.56
N MET A 185 -4.95 -6.29 -5.98
CA MET A 185 -4.52 -4.92 -6.26
C MET A 185 -3.11 -4.97 -6.82
N HIS A 186 -2.96 -4.66 -8.11
CA HIS A 186 -1.70 -4.84 -8.81
C HIS A 186 -0.64 -3.80 -8.42
N ASP A 187 -1.04 -2.53 -8.40
CA ASP A 187 -0.16 -1.39 -8.09
C ASP A 187 -0.82 -0.48 -7.03
N PRO A 188 -0.71 -0.83 -5.72
CA PRO A 188 -1.37 -0.09 -4.64
C PRO A 188 -0.92 1.37 -4.55
N GLU A 189 0.35 1.64 -4.78
CA GLU A 189 0.90 3.00 -4.74
C GLU A 189 0.30 3.84 -5.87
N ARG A 190 0.17 3.28 -7.07
CA ARG A 190 -0.45 3.95 -8.21
C ARG A 190 -1.92 4.28 -7.95
N LEU A 191 -2.66 3.30 -7.39
CA LEU A 191 -4.06 3.52 -7.02
C LEU A 191 -4.18 4.68 -6.01
N ALA A 192 -3.34 4.72 -4.98
CA ALA A 192 -3.37 5.80 -3.99
C ALA A 192 -2.98 7.16 -4.59
N LEU A 193 -2.00 7.19 -5.51
CA LEU A 193 -1.63 8.41 -6.23
C LEU A 193 -2.77 8.93 -7.13
N ASP A 194 -3.55 8.04 -7.72
CA ASP A 194 -4.74 8.42 -8.48
C ASP A 194 -5.84 8.99 -7.57
N VAL A 195 -6.03 8.42 -6.37
CA VAL A 195 -6.95 8.99 -5.35
C VAL A 195 -6.49 10.38 -4.93
N LEU A 196 -5.18 10.58 -4.69
CA LEU A 196 -4.60 11.89 -4.36
C LEU A 196 -4.83 12.90 -5.48
N ALA A 197 -4.60 12.44 -6.69
CA ALA A 197 -4.76 13.23 -7.91
C ALA A 197 -6.20 13.71 -8.15
N ASP A 198 -7.19 12.84 -7.87
CA ASP A 198 -8.60 13.21 -7.94
C ASP A 198 -8.95 14.29 -6.90
N GLY A 199 -8.37 14.20 -5.69
CA GLY A 199 -8.52 15.23 -4.66
C GLY A 199 -7.94 16.58 -5.09
N LEU A 200 -6.72 16.57 -5.64
CA LEU A 200 -6.08 17.80 -6.16
C LEU A 200 -6.84 18.42 -7.34
N ALA A 201 -7.51 17.60 -8.15
CA ALA A 201 -8.32 18.06 -9.27
C ALA A 201 -9.61 18.79 -8.84
N ALA A 202 -10.01 18.70 -7.56
CA ALA A 202 -11.18 19.39 -7.03
C ALA A 202 -11.00 20.92 -6.96
N GLY A 203 -9.75 21.42 -6.91
CA GLY A 203 -9.47 22.86 -6.99
C GLY A 203 -8.29 23.31 -6.13
N ALA A 204 -7.97 24.60 -6.18
CA ALA A 204 -6.84 25.20 -5.48
C ALA A 204 -6.96 25.17 -3.93
N HIS A 205 -8.14 24.89 -3.39
CA HIS A 205 -8.39 24.69 -1.97
C HIS A 205 -7.85 23.34 -1.44
N ALA A 206 -7.46 22.44 -2.33
CA ALA A 206 -6.88 21.15 -2.00
C ALA A 206 -5.37 21.15 -2.29
N ARG A 207 -4.54 21.01 -1.26
CA ARG A 207 -3.08 21.12 -1.35
C ARG A 207 -2.40 19.89 -0.73
N SER A 208 -1.36 19.40 -1.36
CA SER A 208 -0.59 18.25 -0.83
C SER A 208 0.91 18.49 -0.95
N ALA A 209 1.69 18.00 0.00
CA ALA A 209 3.14 17.94 -0.11
C ALA A 209 3.71 16.70 0.60
N ASN A 210 4.57 15.98 -0.08
CA ASN A 210 5.42 14.96 0.52
C ASN A 210 6.70 15.59 1.10
N TYR A 211 7.42 14.84 1.94
CA TYR A 211 8.63 15.30 2.64
C TYR A 211 8.40 16.54 3.52
N ILE A 212 7.19 16.69 4.06
CA ILE A 212 6.85 17.68 5.08
C ILE A 212 6.45 16.95 6.36
N GLU A 213 7.28 17.09 7.40
CA GLU A 213 7.12 16.41 8.68
C GLU A 213 6.49 17.32 9.73
N ALA A 214 5.48 16.82 10.45
CA ALA A 214 4.98 17.47 11.64
C ALA A 214 5.91 17.17 12.83
N ILE A 215 6.60 18.21 13.33
CA ILE A 215 7.65 18.09 14.34
C ILE A 215 7.26 18.65 15.70
N GLY A 216 6.09 19.28 15.81
CA GLY A 216 5.63 19.86 17.06
C GLY A 216 4.40 20.73 16.91
N MET A 217 4.08 21.45 17.98
CA MET A 217 3.05 22.47 18.02
C MET A 217 3.56 23.67 18.79
N ASP A 218 3.22 24.88 18.30
CA ASP A 218 3.51 26.15 18.98
C ASP A 218 2.26 27.04 19.05
N ALA A 219 2.44 28.28 19.52
CA ALA A 219 1.34 29.25 19.60
C ALA A 219 0.77 29.61 18.23
N ALA A 220 1.51 29.46 17.14
CA ALA A 220 1.05 29.78 15.77
C ALA A 220 0.37 28.59 15.07
N GLY A 221 0.66 27.32 15.46
CA GLY A 221 0.04 26.17 14.85
C GLY A 221 0.85 24.88 14.97
N VAL A 222 0.63 23.95 14.05
CA VAL A 222 1.46 22.76 13.89
C VAL A 222 2.79 23.17 13.25
N ARG A 223 3.90 22.86 13.94
CA ARG A 223 5.24 23.08 13.36
C ARG A 223 5.54 22.01 12.34
N LEU A 224 5.77 22.46 11.13
CA LEU A 224 6.13 21.62 9.99
C LEU A 224 7.59 21.87 9.58
N ARG A 225 8.27 20.81 9.16
CA ARG A 225 9.64 20.86 8.64
C ARG A 225 9.68 20.24 7.25
N ASN A 226 10.25 20.95 6.30
CA ASN A 226 10.59 20.37 5.01
C ASN A 226 11.84 19.47 5.19
N ALA A 227 11.68 18.16 5.04
CA ALA A 227 12.74 17.19 5.25
C ALA A 227 13.87 17.25 4.19
N VAL A 228 13.60 17.89 3.03
CA VAL A 228 14.58 18.06 1.95
C VAL A 228 15.47 19.27 2.20
N THR A 229 14.86 20.40 2.58
CA THR A 229 15.57 21.70 2.76
C THR A 229 15.94 22.00 4.20
N GLY A 230 15.28 21.37 5.18
CA GLY A 230 15.41 21.66 6.60
C GLY A 230 14.61 22.89 7.05
N ALA A 231 13.92 23.58 6.15
CA ALA A 231 13.14 24.77 6.49
C ALA A 231 11.94 24.40 7.38
N GLU A 232 11.73 25.19 8.43
CA GLU A 232 10.62 25.04 9.38
C GLU A 232 9.63 26.21 9.27
N PHE A 233 8.34 25.93 9.46
CA PHE A 233 7.28 26.91 9.50
C PHE A 233 6.09 26.39 10.33
N SER A 234 5.25 27.30 10.84
CA SER A 234 4.03 26.93 11.57
C SER A 234 2.82 26.96 10.64
N PHE A 235 1.97 25.94 10.74
CA PHE A 235 0.76 25.78 9.93
C PHE A 235 -0.50 25.85 10.80
N GLN A 236 -1.44 26.71 10.43
CA GLN A 236 -2.70 26.89 11.14
C GLN A 236 -3.78 25.96 10.57
N ALA A 237 -4.50 25.25 11.43
CA ALA A 237 -5.67 24.49 11.06
C ALA A 237 -6.73 24.51 12.16
N ASP A 238 -8.00 24.50 11.80
CA ASP A 238 -9.12 24.39 12.75
C ASP A 238 -9.27 22.93 13.21
N ILE A 239 -9.00 21.99 12.31
CA ILE A 239 -8.98 20.55 12.57
C ILE A 239 -7.66 19.95 12.09
N VAL A 240 -6.98 19.22 12.95
CA VAL A 240 -5.81 18.40 12.61
C VAL A 240 -6.22 16.94 12.60
N VAL A 241 -5.94 16.24 11.51
CA VAL A 241 -6.28 14.82 11.33
C VAL A 241 -5.00 14.00 11.28
N ASN A 242 -4.77 13.18 12.29
CA ASN A 242 -3.64 12.27 12.35
C ASN A 242 -4.02 10.92 11.70
N THR A 243 -3.53 10.71 10.48
CA THR A 243 -3.65 9.47 9.69
C THR A 243 -2.29 8.81 9.46
N SER A 244 -1.33 9.02 10.37
CA SER A 244 0.04 8.50 10.24
C SER A 244 0.14 6.97 10.47
N GLY A 245 -1.00 6.28 10.55
CA GLY A 245 -1.08 4.81 10.61
C GLY A 245 -0.39 4.26 11.87
N PRO A 246 0.58 3.33 11.75
CA PRO A 246 1.22 2.74 12.92
C PRO A 246 1.99 3.76 13.78
N TRP A 247 2.31 4.95 13.24
CA TRP A 247 3.01 6.03 13.95
C TRP A 247 2.07 7.05 14.62
N THR A 248 0.77 6.75 14.75
CA THR A 248 -0.24 7.65 15.31
C THR A 248 0.17 8.17 16.71
N ASP A 249 0.65 7.31 17.61
CA ASP A 249 1.06 7.72 18.95
C ASP A 249 2.32 8.61 18.95
N LEU A 250 3.29 8.33 18.07
CA LEU A 250 4.48 9.16 17.91
C LEU A 250 4.13 10.55 17.35
N THR A 251 3.22 10.61 16.38
CA THR A 251 2.72 11.87 15.83
C THR A 251 1.94 12.65 16.89
N ASN A 252 1.06 12.00 17.65
CA ASN A 252 0.35 12.65 18.76
C ASN A 252 1.33 13.19 19.80
N THR A 253 2.38 12.44 20.15
CA THR A 253 3.43 12.91 21.07
C THR A 253 4.15 14.14 20.52
N ALA A 254 4.50 14.18 19.25
CA ALA A 254 5.08 15.37 18.61
C ALA A 254 4.13 16.57 18.69
N LEU A 255 2.80 16.35 18.61
CA LEU A 255 1.78 17.38 18.76
C LEU A 255 1.47 17.73 20.25
N GLY A 256 2.27 17.24 21.21
CA GLY A 256 2.07 17.50 22.64
C GLY A 256 0.93 16.71 23.29
N GLN A 257 0.48 15.62 22.65
CA GLN A 257 -0.60 14.75 23.14
C GLN A 257 -0.06 13.35 23.45
N THR A 258 -0.25 12.85 24.66
CA THR A 258 0.10 11.47 25.00
C THR A 258 -1.04 10.53 24.61
N SER A 259 -0.73 9.49 23.83
CA SER A 259 -1.67 8.42 23.49
C SER A 259 -0.96 7.07 23.41
N THR A 260 -1.74 6.00 23.57
CA THR A 260 -1.29 4.60 23.51
C THR A 260 -2.30 3.77 22.70
N TYR A 261 -2.61 4.23 21.50
CA TYR A 261 -3.65 3.66 20.66
C TYR A 261 -3.19 2.47 19.84
N MET A 262 -1.89 2.46 19.49
CA MET A 262 -1.36 1.54 18.48
C MET A 262 -0.57 0.40 19.10
N GLY A 263 -0.79 -0.81 18.55
CA GLY A 263 0.06 -1.97 18.79
C GLY A 263 0.98 -2.19 17.59
N GLY A 264 2.28 -2.35 17.83
CA GLY A 264 3.28 -2.49 16.77
C GLY A 264 3.46 -3.94 16.32
N THR A 265 2.73 -4.43 15.29
CA THR A 265 3.01 -5.74 14.68
C THR A 265 3.50 -5.61 13.25
N LYS A 266 4.63 -6.26 12.97
CA LYS A 266 5.29 -6.29 11.67
C LYS A 266 4.87 -7.51 10.88
N GLY A 267 4.58 -7.32 9.59
CA GLY A 267 4.42 -8.39 8.60
C GLY A 267 5.39 -8.24 7.46
N SER A 268 6.02 -9.34 7.06
CA SER A 268 7.01 -9.38 5.97
C SER A 268 6.51 -10.20 4.79
N HIS A 269 7.10 -9.93 3.62
CA HIS A 269 6.84 -10.65 2.38
C HIS A 269 8.14 -10.78 1.58
N ILE A 270 8.21 -11.83 0.74
CA ILE A 270 9.22 -11.99 -0.30
C ILE A 270 8.56 -12.13 -1.66
N VAL A 271 9.25 -11.68 -2.70
CA VAL A 271 8.84 -11.84 -4.10
C VAL A 271 9.87 -12.73 -4.79
N LEU A 272 9.40 -13.83 -5.39
CA LEU A 272 10.22 -14.85 -6.04
C LEU A 272 10.09 -14.77 -7.56
N ASP A 273 11.21 -14.80 -8.27
CA ASP A 273 11.29 -15.06 -9.71
C ASP A 273 11.49 -16.56 -9.94
N ASN A 274 10.46 -17.35 -9.69
CA ASN A 274 10.46 -18.80 -9.88
C ASN A 274 9.31 -19.21 -10.79
N ARG A 275 9.63 -19.59 -12.03
CA ARG A 275 8.64 -19.95 -13.07
C ARG A 275 7.87 -21.22 -12.72
N GLU A 276 8.52 -22.18 -12.06
CA GLU A 276 7.90 -23.44 -11.66
C GLU A 276 6.83 -23.21 -10.58
N LEU A 277 7.16 -22.41 -9.54
CA LEU A 277 6.22 -22.01 -8.52
C LEU A 277 5.07 -21.18 -9.09
N LEU A 278 5.36 -20.24 -9.98
CA LEU A 278 4.35 -19.44 -10.68
C LEU A 278 3.36 -20.32 -11.44
N ALA A 279 3.86 -21.30 -12.19
CA ALA A 279 3.02 -22.27 -12.90
C ALA A 279 2.23 -23.17 -11.94
N ALA A 280 2.84 -23.61 -10.83
CA ALA A 280 2.21 -24.47 -9.83
C ALA A 280 0.99 -23.83 -9.15
N THR A 281 0.94 -22.48 -9.03
CA THR A 281 -0.24 -21.78 -8.50
C THR A 281 -1.47 -21.88 -9.40
N GLY A 282 -1.31 -22.20 -10.69
CA GLY A 282 -2.39 -22.22 -11.68
C GLY A 282 -3.12 -20.88 -11.82
N GLY A 283 -2.41 -19.76 -11.63
CA GLY A 283 -2.96 -18.39 -11.68
C GLY A 283 -3.88 -18.05 -10.51
N ARG A 284 -3.75 -18.72 -9.37
CA ARG A 284 -4.58 -18.55 -8.18
C ARG A 284 -3.72 -18.18 -6.99
N GLU A 285 -4.27 -17.42 -6.09
CA GLU A 285 -3.72 -17.31 -4.76
C GLU A 285 -3.97 -18.59 -3.99
N ILE A 286 -2.95 -19.11 -3.33
CA ILE A 286 -3.06 -20.18 -2.36
C ILE A 286 -3.02 -19.57 -0.96
N PHE A 287 -4.13 -19.66 -0.26
CA PHE A 287 -4.37 -19.02 1.02
C PHE A 287 -4.64 -20.10 2.07
N PHE A 288 -3.85 -20.16 3.14
CA PHE A 288 -3.98 -21.24 4.11
C PHE A 288 -3.55 -20.81 5.50
N GLU A 289 -4.00 -21.55 6.51
CA GLU A 289 -3.53 -21.44 7.88
C GLU A 289 -2.37 -22.40 8.10
N HIS A 290 -1.22 -21.86 8.51
CA HIS A 290 -0.08 -22.69 8.88
C HIS A 290 -0.24 -23.25 10.30
N LYS A 291 0.57 -24.27 10.66
CA LYS A 291 0.51 -24.98 11.97
C LYS A 291 0.66 -24.06 13.18
N ASP A 292 1.28 -22.90 13.01
CA ASP A 292 1.42 -21.87 14.04
C ASP A 292 0.21 -20.92 14.15
N GLY A 293 -0.88 -21.19 13.41
CA GLY A 293 -2.12 -20.41 13.39
C GLY A 293 -2.06 -19.13 12.55
N ARG A 294 -0.95 -18.87 11.88
CA ARG A 294 -0.83 -17.71 10.98
C ARG A 294 -1.49 -18.00 9.65
N ILE A 295 -2.15 -16.98 9.12
CA ILE A 295 -2.64 -16.99 7.75
C ILE A 295 -1.53 -16.53 6.82
N VAL A 296 -1.27 -17.34 5.80
CA VAL A 296 -0.21 -17.16 4.84
C VAL A 296 -0.74 -17.31 3.43
N LEU A 297 -0.02 -16.71 2.47
CA LEU A 297 -0.40 -16.70 1.08
C LEU A 297 0.80 -16.98 0.17
N ILE A 298 0.51 -17.64 -0.96
CA ILE A 298 1.40 -17.78 -2.11
C ILE A 298 0.61 -17.25 -3.30
N PHE A 299 1.00 -16.09 -3.82
CA PHE A 299 0.19 -15.29 -4.71
C PHE A 299 0.93 -14.93 -6.01
N PRO A 300 0.43 -15.38 -7.20
CA PRO A 300 1.00 -14.98 -8.48
C PRO A 300 0.64 -13.53 -8.80
N LEU A 301 1.62 -12.65 -8.82
CA LEU A 301 1.44 -11.22 -9.03
C LEU A 301 2.52 -10.65 -9.97
N ALA A 302 2.10 -9.92 -11.00
CA ALA A 302 2.99 -9.24 -11.95
C ALA A 302 4.09 -10.14 -12.56
N GLY A 303 3.77 -11.41 -12.85
CA GLY A 303 4.72 -12.40 -13.39
C GLY A 303 5.71 -12.95 -12.37
N ARG A 304 5.51 -12.68 -11.09
CA ARG A 304 6.29 -13.15 -9.94
C ARG A 304 5.40 -13.89 -8.95
N VAL A 305 5.98 -14.42 -7.88
CA VAL A 305 5.21 -15.04 -6.79
C VAL A 305 5.51 -14.29 -5.49
N LEU A 306 4.49 -13.68 -4.94
CA LEU A 306 4.51 -13.06 -3.61
C LEU A 306 4.24 -14.13 -2.57
N VAL A 307 5.10 -14.24 -1.54
CA VAL A 307 4.92 -15.15 -0.41
C VAL A 307 4.93 -14.35 0.89
N GLY A 308 3.94 -14.56 1.74
CA GLY A 308 3.75 -13.86 3.01
C GLY A 308 2.63 -14.51 3.82
N THR A 309 2.37 -14.09 5.03
CA THR A 309 2.96 -13.00 5.77
C THR A 309 3.34 -13.48 7.17
N THR A 310 4.22 -12.74 7.82
CA THR A 310 4.49 -12.91 9.25
C THR A 310 3.62 -11.97 10.10
N ASP A 311 3.63 -12.17 11.41
CA ASP A 311 2.97 -11.30 12.39
C ASP A 311 3.81 -11.31 13.67
N LEU A 312 4.74 -10.35 13.77
CA LEU A 312 5.74 -10.28 14.83
C LEU A 312 5.65 -8.93 15.53
N GLU A 313 5.83 -8.91 16.85
CA GLU A 313 5.99 -7.66 17.58
C GLU A 313 7.14 -6.84 17.01
N HIS A 314 7.00 -5.52 17.01
CA HIS A 314 7.97 -4.61 16.43
C HIS A 314 8.11 -3.32 17.23
N ASP A 315 9.37 -2.94 17.49
CA ASP A 315 9.71 -1.64 18.05
C ASP A 315 9.51 -0.54 17.00
N MET A 316 8.54 0.34 17.21
CA MET A 316 8.16 1.42 16.29
C MET A 316 9.26 2.45 16.05
N THR A 317 10.33 2.46 16.87
CA THR A 317 11.50 3.33 16.67
C THR A 317 12.49 2.76 15.66
N GLN A 318 12.35 1.48 15.30
CA GLN A 318 13.23 0.78 14.36
C GLN A 318 12.59 0.66 12.97
N PRO A 319 13.39 0.67 11.89
CA PRO A 319 12.87 0.40 10.55
C PRO A 319 12.37 -1.06 10.43
N ALA A 320 11.16 -1.25 9.91
CA ALA A 320 10.66 -2.60 9.63
C ALA A 320 11.46 -3.24 8.49
N ARG A 321 11.96 -4.46 8.72
CA ARG A 321 12.74 -5.22 7.72
C ARG A 321 12.35 -6.68 7.74
N CYS A 322 12.34 -7.31 6.57
CA CYS A 322 12.20 -8.76 6.44
C CYS A 322 13.55 -9.41 6.83
N THR A 323 13.54 -10.24 7.87
CA THR A 323 14.73 -10.91 8.40
C THR A 323 15.02 -12.21 7.67
N GLU A 324 16.24 -12.76 7.83
CA GLU A 324 16.59 -14.06 7.24
C GLU A 324 15.74 -15.21 7.83
N ALA A 325 15.41 -15.14 9.12
CA ALA A 325 14.51 -16.13 9.76
C ALA A 325 13.09 -16.09 9.14
N GLU A 326 12.60 -14.91 8.76
CA GLU A 326 11.32 -14.80 8.05
C GLU A 326 11.41 -15.36 6.62
N VAL A 327 12.56 -15.22 5.95
CA VAL A 327 12.80 -15.84 4.64
C VAL A 327 12.79 -17.36 4.76
N ASP A 328 13.45 -17.95 5.77
CA ASP A 328 13.43 -19.40 6.02
C ASP A 328 12.00 -19.89 6.27
N TYR A 329 11.23 -19.16 7.08
CA TYR A 329 9.82 -19.44 7.31
C TYR A 329 9.01 -19.43 6.00
N PHE A 330 9.22 -18.50 5.10
CA PHE A 330 8.51 -18.46 3.82
C PHE A 330 8.88 -19.65 2.90
N PHE A 331 10.11 -20.08 2.93
CA PHE A 331 10.52 -21.28 2.18
C PHE A 331 9.88 -22.56 2.73
N ASP A 332 9.76 -22.67 4.05
CA ASP A 332 9.02 -23.77 4.68
C ASP A 332 7.53 -23.76 4.31
N LEU A 333 6.92 -22.57 4.18
CA LEU A 333 5.53 -22.45 3.71
C LEU A 333 5.37 -22.96 2.27
N VAL A 334 6.28 -22.56 1.36
CA VAL A 334 6.24 -23.04 -0.03
C VAL A 334 6.39 -24.56 -0.06
N LYS A 335 7.35 -25.11 0.68
CA LYS A 335 7.58 -26.55 0.79
C LYS A 335 6.38 -27.31 1.36
N HIS A 336 5.66 -26.73 2.32
CA HIS A 336 4.45 -27.32 2.88
C HIS A 336 3.34 -27.49 1.83
N VAL A 337 3.13 -26.48 0.99
CA VAL A 337 2.04 -26.46 -0.01
C VAL A 337 2.44 -27.13 -1.32
N PHE A 338 3.69 -26.93 -1.75
CA PHE A 338 4.26 -27.42 -3.01
C PHE A 338 5.56 -28.20 -2.74
N PRO A 339 5.49 -29.41 -2.16
CA PRO A 339 6.67 -30.14 -1.69
C PRO A 339 7.69 -30.48 -2.79
N ASP A 340 7.23 -30.58 -4.03
CA ASP A 340 8.04 -30.93 -5.19
C ASP A 340 8.55 -29.69 -5.97
N VAL A 341 8.28 -28.46 -5.49
CA VAL A 341 8.77 -27.23 -6.10
C VAL A 341 9.95 -26.71 -5.28
N ALA A 342 11.12 -26.70 -5.88
CA ALA A 342 12.30 -26.12 -5.25
C ALA A 342 12.26 -24.60 -5.29
N VAL A 343 12.66 -23.96 -4.20
CA VAL A 343 12.85 -22.52 -4.11
C VAL A 343 14.24 -22.23 -3.55
N ASP A 344 14.90 -21.20 -4.10
CA ASP A 344 16.24 -20.80 -3.69
C ASP A 344 16.30 -19.31 -3.35
N ARG A 345 17.20 -18.93 -2.42
CA ARG A 345 17.39 -17.54 -2.01
C ARG A 345 17.82 -16.62 -3.16
N SER A 346 18.46 -17.17 -4.20
CA SER A 346 18.85 -16.41 -5.38
C SER A 346 17.67 -15.95 -6.24
N GLU A 347 16.52 -16.57 -6.07
CA GLU A 347 15.27 -16.24 -6.76
C GLU A 347 14.50 -15.10 -6.09
N ILE A 348 14.90 -14.69 -4.88
CA ILE A 348 14.29 -13.53 -4.21
C ILE A 348 14.69 -12.27 -4.98
N VAL A 349 13.74 -11.64 -5.64
CA VAL A 349 13.93 -10.38 -6.38
C VAL A 349 13.57 -9.15 -5.56
N PHE A 350 12.64 -9.29 -4.62
CA PHE A 350 12.28 -8.22 -3.69
C PHE A 350 11.81 -8.79 -2.35
N ARG A 351 12.06 -8.07 -1.27
CA ARG A 351 11.53 -8.35 0.06
C ARG A 351 11.17 -7.08 0.78
N PHE A 352 10.08 -7.08 1.50
CA PHE A 352 9.61 -5.91 2.21
C PHE A 352 8.92 -6.30 3.51
N ALA A 353 8.81 -5.33 4.40
CA ALA A 353 8.08 -5.46 5.66
C ALA A 353 7.36 -4.16 5.97
N GLY A 354 6.23 -4.27 6.62
CA GLY A 354 5.47 -3.12 7.10
C GLY A 354 4.86 -3.37 8.46
N VAL A 355 4.65 -2.30 9.21
CA VAL A 355 3.97 -2.37 10.50
C VAL A 355 2.48 -2.14 10.27
N ARG A 356 1.66 -3.01 10.83
CA ARG A 356 0.20 -2.93 10.71
C ARG A 356 -0.35 -1.85 11.63
N PRO A 357 -1.27 -1.00 11.17
CA PRO A 357 -1.94 -0.01 12.02
C PRO A 357 -3.03 -0.66 12.89
N LEU A 358 -2.65 -1.63 13.72
CA LEU A 358 -3.59 -2.31 14.62
C LEU A 358 -3.76 -1.54 15.91
N PRO A 359 -4.98 -1.50 16.47
CA PRO A 359 -5.20 -1.04 17.84
C PRO A 359 -4.33 -1.81 18.83
N ARG A 360 -3.91 -1.16 19.90
CA ARG A 360 -3.19 -1.82 20.99
C ARG A 360 -4.06 -2.90 21.64
N HIS A 361 -3.43 -4.02 21.92
CA HIS A 361 -4.04 -5.20 22.53
C HIS A 361 -3.01 -5.82 23.46
N ASP A 362 -3.25 -5.72 24.73
CA ASP A 362 -2.30 -6.23 25.75
C ASP A 362 -2.62 -7.69 26.12
N ASP A 363 -3.86 -8.17 25.88
CA ASP A 363 -4.36 -9.48 26.33
C ASP A 363 -4.74 -10.45 25.19
N GLU A 364 -4.59 -10.06 23.91
CA GLU A 364 -4.99 -10.89 22.77
C GLU A 364 -3.83 -11.15 21.81
N ALA A 365 -3.76 -12.38 21.28
CA ALA A 365 -2.79 -12.68 20.21
C ALA A 365 -3.09 -11.84 18.95
N PRO A 366 -2.07 -11.34 18.22
CA PRO A 366 -2.24 -10.40 17.07
C PRO A 366 -3.25 -10.82 16.02
N GLY A 367 -3.44 -12.14 15.85
CA GLY A 367 -4.41 -12.69 14.88
C GLY A 367 -5.88 -12.52 15.25
N PHE A 368 -6.20 -12.18 16.49
CA PHE A 368 -7.58 -12.04 17.01
C PHE A 368 -7.99 -10.60 17.27
N VAL A 369 -7.05 -9.65 17.14
CA VAL A 369 -7.32 -8.22 17.30
C VAL A 369 -8.33 -7.76 16.25
N SER A 370 -9.37 -7.04 16.69
CA SER A 370 -10.34 -6.44 15.78
C SER A 370 -9.62 -5.58 14.73
N ARG A 371 -10.01 -5.75 13.48
CA ARG A 371 -9.51 -4.98 12.33
C ARG A 371 -10.40 -3.77 12.03
N ASP A 372 -11.39 -3.52 12.88
CA ASP A 372 -12.23 -2.33 12.75
C ASP A 372 -11.45 -1.08 13.13
N TYR A 373 -11.79 0.04 12.52
CA TYR A 373 -11.17 1.32 12.81
C TYR A 373 -11.98 2.11 13.82
N ARG A 374 -11.32 3.04 14.52
CA ARG A 374 -11.97 4.03 15.36
C ARG A 374 -11.33 5.40 15.16
N ILE A 375 -12.11 6.44 15.44
CA ILE A 375 -11.69 7.84 15.34
C ILE A 375 -11.68 8.39 16.77
N GLU A 376 -10.50 8.77 17.25
CA GLU A 376 -10.31 9.35 18.56
C GLU A 376 -10.27 10.89 18.43
N SER A 377 -11.14 11.57 19.17
CA SER A 377 -11.26 13.03 19.13
C SER A 377 -10.75 13.64 20.42
N ARG A 378 -9.90 14.66 20.32
CA ARG A 378 -9.36 15.42 21.45
C ARG A 378 -9.23 16.90 21.11
N PRO A 379 -9.27 17.82 22.12
CA PRO A 379 -8.90 19.20 21.91
C PRO A 379 -7.46 19.32 21.36
N LEU A 380 -7.21 20.32 20.54
CA LEU A 380 -5.88 20.58 19.98
C LEU A 380 -4.99 21.33 21.00
N GLY A 381 -4.66 20.64 22.11
CA GLY A 381 -3.89 21.21 23.21
C GLY A 381 -4.59 22.42 23.87
N ALA A 382 -3.84 23.49 24.13
CA ALA A 382 -4.37 24.74 24.69
C ALA A 382 -4.97 25.67 23.62
N ARG A 383 -4.97 25.29 22.35
CA ARG A 383 -5.49 26.08 21.23
C ARG A 383 -6.93 25.70 20.92
N PRO A 384 -7.74 26.63 20.36
CA PRO A 384 -8.99 26.26 19.74
C PRO A 384 -8.73 25.28 18.57
N GLY A 385 -9.56 24.25 18.46
CA GLY A 385 -9.50 23.26 17.41
C GLY A 385 -9.55 21.82 17.93
N THR A 386 -9.60 20.88 16.99
CA THR A 386 -9.77 19.46 17.29
C THR A 386 -8.66 18.63 16.64
N LEU A 387 -8.09 17.70 17.38
CA LEU A 387 -7.23 16.62 16.87
C LEU A 387 -8.07 15.36 16.71
N LEU A 388 -8.20 14.87 15.50
CA LEU A 388 -8.78 13.57 15.18
C LEU A 388 -7.65 12.59 14.89
N SER A 389 -7.59 11.48 15.60
CA SER A 389 -6.60 10.42 15.40
C SER A 389 -7.28 9.16 14.87
N LEU A 390 -6.90 8.73 13.68
CA LEU A 390 -7.37 7.48 13.11
C LEU A 390 -6.58 6.31 13.67
N VAL A 391 -7.27 5.35 14.27
CA VAL A 391 -6.70 4.12 14.82
C VAL A 391 -7.22 2.95 14.02
N GLY A 392 -6.34 2.17 13.38
CA GLY A 392 -6.74 1.07 12.50
C GLY A 392 -6.88 1.49 11.03
N GLY A 393 -7.75 0.77 10.32
CA GLY A 393 -8.01 0.96 8.90
C GLY A 393 -7.32 -0.08 7.99
N LYS A 394 -7.92 -0.32 6.83
CA LYS A 394 -7.47 -1.32 5.82
C LYS A 394 -7.60 -0.77 4.41
N TRP A 395 -6.84 -1.40 3.50
CA TRP A 395 -6.98 -1.14 2.07
C TRP A 395 -8.39 -1.39 1.53
N THR A 396 -9.07 -2.44 2.00
CA THR A 396 -10.39 -2.79 1.47
C THR A 396 -11.43 -1.70 1.71
N THR A 397 -11.41 -1.07 2.89
CA THR A 397 -12.47 -0.16 3.34
C THR A 397 -12.04 1.30 3.37
N PHE A 398 -10.92 1.65 2.74
CA PHE A 398 -10.36 3.02 2.81
C PHE A 398 -11.33 4.11 2.37
N ARG A 399 -12.17 3.82 1.35
CA ARG A 399 -13.13 4.78 0.83
C ARG A 399 -14.28 5.05 1.84
N ALA A 400 -14.89 3.97 2.36
CA ALA A 400 -15.97 4.08 3.34
C ALA A 400 -15.47 4.72 4.64
N LEU A 401 -14.28 4.34 5.10
CA LEU A 401 -13.61 4.97 6.25
C LEU A 401 -13.40 6.47 6.02
N ALA A 402 -12.89 6.85 4.86
CA ALA A 402 -12.67 8.25 4.52
C ALA A 402 -13.99 9.05 4.49
N GLU A 403 -15.05 8.49 3.95
CA GLU A 403 -16.38 9.11 3.94
C GLU A 403 -16.93 9.29 5.35
N HIS A 404 -16.72 8.31 6.25
CA HIS A 404 -17.10 8.42 7.67
C HIS A 404 -16.28 9.51 8.38
N LEU A 405 -14.94 9.46 8.32
CA LEU A 405 -14.06 10.46 8.94
C LEU A 405 -14.34 11.87 8.42
N SER A 406 -14.56 12.02 7.11
CA SER A 406 -14.95 13.30 6.51
C SER A 406 -16.33 13.75 6.99
N GLY A 407 -17.26 12.84 7.25
CA GLY A 407 -18.57 13.14 7.84
C GLY A 407 -18.45 13.79 9.23
N ASP A 408 -17.58 13.23 10.08
CA ASP A 408 -17.28 13.80 11.41
C ASP A 408 -16.65 15.20 11.27
N ILE A 409 -15.71 15.36 10.34
CA ILE A 409 -15.06 16.64 10.08
C ILE A 409 -16.05 17.69 9.58
N LEU A 410 -16.93 17.33 8.64
CA LEU A 410 -17.99 18.22 8.15
C LEU A 410 -18.92 18.67 9.28
N THR A 411 -19.28 17.76 10.17
CA THR A 411 -20.09 18.07 11.36
C THR A 411 -19.39 19.07 12.27
N LEU A 412 -18.10 18.88 12.55
CA LEU A 412 -17.31 19.83 13.35
C LEU A 412 -17.17 21.21 12.70
N LEU A 413 -17.14 21.26 11.37
CA LEU A 413 -17.10 22.50 10.60
C LEU A 413 -18.48 23.14 10.37
N GLY A 414 -19.57 22.54 10.84
CA GLY A 414 -20.94 22.99 10.58
C GLY A 414 -21.33 22.94 9.10
N ARG A 415 -20.79 21.96 8.35
CA ARG A 415 -21.03 21.79 6.91
C ARG A 415 -21.82 20.53 6.65
N THR A 416 -22.55 20.48 5.55
CA THR A 416 -23.26 19.31 5.07
C THR A 416 -22.53 18.69 3.88
N ARG A 417 -22.61 17.35 3.75
CA ARG A 417 -22.04 16.63 2.60
C ARG A 417 -22.79 17.00 1.32
N VAL A 418 -22.05 17.34 0.27
CA VAL A 418 -22.59 17.69 -1.05
C VAL A 418 -22.41 16.58 -2.08
N VAL A 419 -21.41 15.72 -1.92
CA VAL A 419 -21.16 14.59 -2.82
C VAL A 419 -20.70 13.35 -2.04
N SER A 420 -21.17 12.15 -2.43
CA SER A 420 -20.61 10.89 -1.93
C SER A 420 -19.53 10.38 -2.88
N THR A 421 -18.46 9.80 -2.33
CA THR A 421 -17.43 9.14 -3.10
C THR A 421 -17.78 7.70 -3.49
N ALA A 422 -18.92 7.17 -3.00
CA ALA A 422 -19.42 5.85 -3.37
C ALA A 422 -19.70 5.79 -4.89
N GLY A 423 -19.12 4.79 -5.56
CA GLY A 423 -19.27 4.60 -7.00
C GLY A 423 -18.53 5.61 -7.89
N LEU A 424 -17.85 6.60 -7.33
CA LEU A 424 -17.04 7.53 -8.13
C LEU A 424 -15.76 6.84 -8.62
N PRO A 425 -15.53 6.82 -9.94
CA PRO A 425 -14.29 6.28 -10.51
C PRO A 425 -13.03 6.92 -9.91
N ILE A 426 -11.98 6.13 -9.77
CA ILE A 426 -10.67 6.58 -9.31
C ILE A 426 -9.76 6.71 -10.52
N GLY A 427 -9.21 7.90 -10.73
CA GLY A 427 -8.25 8.19 -11.78
C GLY A 427 -8.66 7.65 -13.15
N GLY A 428 -7.82 6.81 -13.72
CA GLY A 428 -8.06 6.15 -15.02
C GLY A 428 -9.15 5.07 -15.04
N GLY A 429 -9.88 4.87 -13.93
CA GLY A 429 -11.07 4.02 -13.89
C GLY A 429 -12.29 4.66 -14.56
N ARG A 430 -12.28 5.98 -14.76
CA ARG A 430 -13.36 6.71 -15.45
C ARG A 430 -13.44 6.26 -16.91
N ASN A 431 -14.62 5.76 -17.32
CA ASN A 431 -14.86 5.25 -18.68
C ASN A 431 -13.85 4.17 -19.12
N PHE A 432 -13.35 3.39 -18.19
CA PHE A 432 -12.39 2.33 -18.50
C PHE A 432 -13.05 1.27 -19.40
N PRO A 433 -12.38 0.83 -20.50
CA PRO A 433 -12.93 -0.14 -21.44
C PRO A 433 -12.99 -1.53 -20.80
N ALA A 434 -14.18 -1.91 -20.33
CA ALA A 434 -14.40 -3.14 -19.55
C ALA A 434 -14.39 -4.43 -20.37
N THR A 435 -14.47 -4.35 -21.72
CA THR A 435 -14.46 -5.51 -22.62
C THR A 435 -13.29 -5.45 -23.58
N ASP A 436 -12.85 -6.60 -24.09
CA ASP A 436 -11.78 -6.66 -25.11
C ASP A 436 -12.14 -5.87 -26.38
N ALA A 437 -13.41 -5.83 -26.76
CA ALA A 437 -13.88 -5.03 -27.90
C ALA A 437 -13.72 -3.53 -27.62
N ALA A 438 -14.18 -3.06 -26.46
CA ALA A 438 -14.04 -1.67 -26.05
C ALA A 438 -12.56 -1.28 -25.89
N ARG A 439 -11.72 -2.20 -25.36
CA ARG A 439 -10.27 -2.01 -25.25
C ARG A 439 -9.62 -1.80 -26.62
N ARG A 440 -9.94 -2.64 -27.60
CA ARG A 440 -9.44 -2.48 -28.98
C ARG A 440 -9.85 -1.14 -29.59
N VAL A 441 -11.11 -0.72 -29.39
CA VAL A 441 -11.59 0.59 -29.87
C VAL A 441 -10.80 1.73 -29.22
N TRP A 442 -10.58 1.66 -27.89
CA TRP A 442 -9.81 2.67 -27.17
C TRP A 442 -8.35 2.74 -27.67
N ILE A 443 -7.71 1.58 -27.85
CA ILE A 443 -6.33 1.48 -28.36
C ILE A 443 -6.23 2.05 -29.78
N ALA A 444 -7.18 1.74 -30.64
CA ALA A 444 -7.20 2.29 -32.01
C ALA A 444 -7.36 3.81 -32.02
N ALA A 445 -8.18 4.36 -31.11
CA ALA A 445 -8.41 5.80 -31.02
C ALA A 445 -7.24 6.60 -30.42
N ASN A 446 -6.33 5.95 -29.68
CA ASN A 446 -5.24 6.62 -28.95
C ASN A 446 -3.84 6.08 -29.32
N GLY A 447 -3.74 5.19 -30.29
CA GLY A 447 -2.49 4.52 -30.67
C GLY A 447 -1.76 5.12 -31.86
N ASP A 448 -2.33 6.11 -32.54
CA ASP A 448 -1.75 6.64 -33.79
C ASP A 448 -0.35 7.23 -33.59
N GLU A 449 -0.14 7.94 -32.50
CA GLU A 449 1.12 8.65 -32.21
C GLU A 449 2.18 7.78 -31.51
N VAL A 450 1.76 6.84 -30.67
CA VAL A 450 2.68 6.02 -29.85
C VAL A 450 2.75 4.55 -30.29
N GLY A 451 1.91 4.14 -31.21
CA GLY A 451 1.72 2.74 -31.63
C GLY A 451 0.76 1.97 -30.71
N THR A 452 0.00 1.04 -31.30
CA THR A 452 -1.06 0.29 -30.62
C THR A 452 -0.56 -0.53 -29.42
N SER A 453 0.63 -1.14 -29.53
CA SER A 453 1.25 -1.90 -28.42
C SER A 453 1.57 -0.99 -27.24
N ARG A 454 2.08 0.21 -27.49
CA ARG A 454 2.41 1.18 -26.45
C ARG A 454 1.14 1.75 -25.81
N ALA A 455 0.14 2.09 -26.60
CA ALA A 455 -1.16 2.53 -26.09
C ALA A 455 -1.81 1.49 -25.17
N ASP A 456 -1.69 0.20 -25.50
CA ASP A 456 -2.19 -0.91 -24.65
C ASP A 456 -1.44 -1.03 -23.34
N GLN A 457 -0.12 -0.87 -23.35
CA GLN A 457 0.71 -0.83 -22.13
C GLN A 457 0.34 0.34 -21.22
N LEU A 458 0.19 1.55 -21.80
CA LEU A 458 -0.17 2.76 -21.06
C LEU A 458 -1.59 2.67 -20.49
N LEU A 459 -2.57 2.17 -21.27
CA LEU A 459 -3.91 1.90 -20.77
C LEU A 459 -3.92 0.90 -19.61
N THR A 460 -3.09 -0.13 -19.66
CA THR A 460 -2.95 -1.12 -18.58
C THR A 460 -2.38 -0.48 -17.32
N ARG A 461 -1.41 0.45 -17.45
CA ARG A 461 -0.67 1.09 -16.35
C ARG A 461 -1.42 2.26 -15.71
N TYR A 462 -2.11 3.07 -16.52
CA TYR A 462 -2.72 4.34 -16.09
C TYR A 462 -4.24 4.39 -16.26
N GLY A 463 -4.86 3.32 -16.79
CA GLY A 463 -6.25 3.37 -17.19
C GLY A 463 -6.48 4.43 -18.28
N THR A 464 -7.65 5.05 -18.31
CA THR A 464 -7.97 6.09 -19.31
C THR A 464 -7.16 7.39 -19.12
N ARG A 465 -6.48 7.59 -17.97
CA ARG A 465 -5.48 8.66 -17.81
C ARG A 465 -4.23 8.48 -18.67
N ALA A 466 -4.10 7.34 -19.34
CA ALA A 466 -3.07 7.12 -20.35
C ALA A 466 -3.11 8.18 -21.47
N VAL A 467 -4.26 8.83 -21.70
CA VAL A 467 -4.36 9.95 -22.67
C VAL A 467 -3.43 11.09 -22.26
N ASP A 468 -3.42 11.50 -20.98
CA ASP A 468 -2.53 12.56 -20.49
C ASP A 468 -1.04 12.22 -20.71
N VAL A 469 -0.70 10.92 -20.58
CA VAL A 469 0.66 10.42 -20.79
C VAL A 469 1.01 10.38 -22.29
N ILE A 470 0.07 9.94 -23.14
CA ILE A 470 0.23 9.91 -24.59
C ILE A 470 0.44 11.32 -25.12
N ASP A 471 -0.40 12.27 -24.73
CA ASP A 471 -0.28 13.68 -25.12
C ASP A 471 1.10 14.26 -24.74
N PHE A 472 1.59 13.93 -23.55
CA PHE A 472 2.91 14.38 -23.10
C PHE A 472 4.05 13.73 -23.87
N ILE A 473 3.97 12.42 -24.14
CA ILE A 473 4.99 11.68 -24.91
C ILE A 473 5.05 12.21 -26.34
N SER A 474 3.90 12.44 -26.95
CA SER A 474 3.80 12.82 -28.38
C SER A 474 4.18 14.28 -28.65
N ALA A 475 4.25 15.11 -27.60
CA ALA A 475 4.61 16.52 -27.75
C ALA A 475 6.07 16.75 -28.17
N GLU A 476 6.96 15.79 -27.94
CA GLU A 476 8.39 15.85 -28.27
C GLU A 476 8.92 14.45 -28.65
N PRO A 477 10.07 14.33 -29.34
CA PRO A 477 10.67 13.04 -29.66
C PRO A 477 10.91 12.19 -28.42
N ASP A 478 10.47 10.94 -28.45
CA ASP A 478 10.60 9.97 -27.37
C ASP A 478 11.43 8.74 -27.80
N ALA A 479 12.05 8.09 -26.82
CA ALA A 479 12.77 6.84 -27.00
C ALA A 479 12.54 5.92 -25.79
N ALA A 480 12.48 4.61 -26.06
CA ALA A 480 12.51 3.62 -24.99
C ALA A 480 13.76 3.79 -24.13
N LEU A 481 13.68 3.43 -22.85
CA LEU A 481 14.86 3.31 -22.01
C LEU A 481 15.78 2.21 -22.57
N GLU A 482 17.08 2.46 -22.59
CA GLU A 482 18.09 1.49 -23.06
C GLU A 482 18.10 0.21 -22.22
N HIS A 483 17.88 0.35 -20.90
CA HIS A 483 17.95 -0.75 -19.95
C HIS A 483 16.58 -1.28 -19.49
N HIS A 484 15.47 -0.74 -20.05
CA HIS A 484 14.10 -1.19 -19.74
C HIS A 484 13.08 -0.80 -20.83
N ALA A 485 12.88 -1.67 -21.81
CA ALA A 485 12.08 -1.37 -23.00
C ALA A 485 10.58 -1.10 -22.76
N ASP A 486 10.03 -1.50 -21.59
CA ASP A 486 8.61 -1.26 -21.26
C ASP A 486 8.32 0.19 -20.82
N TYR A 487 9.35 1.02 -20.64
CA TYR A 487 9.23 2.44 -20.31
C TYR A 487 9.99 3.28 -21.33
N SER A 488 9.54 4.52 -21.52
CA SER A 488 10.25 5.49 -22.35
C SER A 488 10.76 6.67 -21.51
N ARG A 489 11.70 7.43 -22.07
CA ARG A 489 12.29 8.60 -21.41
C ARG A 489 11.22 9.64 -21.05
N ARG A 490 10.35 9.95 -22.02
CA ARG A 490 9.26 10.92 -21.84
C ARG A 490 8.23 10.46 -20.80
N GLU A 491 7.95 9.16 -20.72
CA GLU A 491 7.09 8.64 -19.66
C GLU A 491 7.69 8.85 -18.28
N ILE A 492 9.00 8.63 -18.09
CA ILE A 492 9.69 8.90 -16.83
C ILE A 492 9.69 10.40 -16.50
N GLU A 493 9.89 11.26 -17.50
CA GLU A 493 9.80 12.71 -17.35
C GLU A 493 8.40 13.16 -16.91
N PHE A 494 7.34 12.57 -17.51
CA PHE A 494 5.95 12.81 -17.11
C PHE A 494 5.73 12.49 -15.63
N LEU A 495 6.16 11.32 -15.19
CA LEU A 495 6.03 10.91 -13.78
C LEU A 495 6.77 11.86 -12.84
N ALA A 496 7.98 12.28 -13.22
CA ALA A 496 8.78 13.22 -12.44
C ALA A 496 8.11 14.59 -12.33
N ALA A 497 7.57 15.09 -13.42
CA ALA A 497 6.97 16.43 -13.49
C ALA A 497 5.60 16.53 -12.80
N THR A 498 4.82 15.42 -12.74
CA THR A 498 3.41 15.45 -12.35
C THR A 498 3.07 14.70 -11.07
N GLU A 499 3.96 13.84 -10.58
CA GLU A 499 3.66 12.93 -9.46
C GLU A 499 4.55 13.16 -8.23
N SER A 500 5.00 14.39 -8.03
CA SER A 500 5.75 14.81 -6.82
C SER A 500 6.97 13.93 -6.51
N VAL A 501 7.72 13.51 -7.53
CA VAL A 501 8.99 12.79 -7.35
C VAL A 501 10.03 13.75 -6.79
N VAL A 502 10.71 13.34 -5.72
CA VAL A 502 11.82 14.07 -5.06
C VAL A 502 13.12 13.27 -5.17
N HIS A 503 13.02 11.95 -4.99
CA HIS A 503 14.15 11.03 -4.99
C HIS A 503 13.99 9.95 -6.07
N LEU A 504 15.10 9.36 -6.51
CA LEU A 504 15.08 8.22 -7.44
C LEU A 504 14.30 7.03 -6.85
N THR A 505 14.35 6.86 -5.52
CA THR A 505 13.58 5.84 -4.80
C THR A 505 12.07 6.01 -4.95
N ASP A 506 11.56 7.24 -5.08
CA ASP A 506 10.13 7.49 -5.27
C ASP A 506 9.64 6.90 -6.60
N LEU A 507 10.45 7.10 -7.65
CA LEU A 507 10.15 6.56 -8.97
C LEU A 507 10.16 5.04 -8.97
N VAL A 508 11.26 4.41 -8.52
CA VAL A 508 11.45 2.97 -8.69
C VAL A 508 10.64 2.10 -7.73
N LEU A 509 10.22 2.65 -6.58
CA LEU A 509 9.44 1.93 -5.57
C LEU A 509 7.94 2.20 -5.63
N ARG A 510 7.50 3.39 -6.11
CA ARG A 510 6.10 3.83 -5.95
C ARG A 510 5.46 4.43 -7.20
N ARG A 511 6.23 4.89 -8.18
CA ARG A 511 5.67 5.36 -9.47
C ARG A 511 5.72 4.28 -10.54
N THR A 512 6.60 3.28 -10.33
CA THR A 512 6.75 2.12 -11.21
C THR A 512 6.79 0.83 -10.38
N SER A 513 6.57 -0.31 -11.03
CA SER A 513 6.70 -1.65 -10.41
C SER A 513 8.09 -2.27 -10.55
N MET A 514 9.09 -1.52 -11.05
CA MET A 514 10.42 -2.04 -11.39
C MET A 514 11.12 -2.72 -10.22
N ALA A 515 11.07 -2.10 -9.02
CA ALA A 515 11.69 -2.68 -7.82
C ALA A 515 10.98 -3.97 -7.39
N PHE A 516 9.65 -3.97 -7.33
CA PHE A 516 8.85 -5.14 -6.96
C PHE A 516 9.12 -6.33 -7.90
N ARG A 517 9.24 -6.08 -9.20
CA ARG A 517 9.49 -7.10 -10.22
C ARG A 517 10.95 -7.55 -10.31
N GLY A 518 11.87 -6.88 -9.56
CA GLY A 518 13.30 -7.19 -9.58
C GLY A 518 13.99 -6.82 -10.89
N GLU A 519 13.53 -5.78 -11.56
CA GLU A 519 14.02 -5.35 -12.88
C GLU A 519 15.11 -4.29 -12.82
N LEU A 520 15.50 -3.87 -11.61
CA LEU A 520 16.50 -2.83 -11.41
C LEU A 520 17.93 -3.35 -11.59
N SER A 521 18.72 -2.60 -12.35
CA SER A 521 20.17 -2.76 -12.50
C SER A 521 20.86 -1.42 -12.22
N LEU A 522 22.17 -1.42 -11.98
CA LEU A 522 22.92 -0.16 -11.80
C LEU A 522 22.81 0.71 -13.05
N ALA A 523 22.95 0.12 -14.23
CA ALA A 523 22.85 0.83 -15.50
C ALA A 523 21.47 1.50 -15.66
N LEU A 524 20.38 0.79 -15.32
CA LEU A 524 19.03 1.37 -15.32
C LEU A 524 18.88 2.50 -14.31
N LEU A 525 19.43 2.36 -13.09
CA LEU A 525 19.37 3.44 -12.08
C LEU A 525 20.15 4.68 -12.54
N GLU A 526 21.34 4.50 -13.16
CA GLU A 526 22.13 5.59 -13.73
C GLU A 526 21.39 6.28 -14.89
N GLU A 527 20.72 5.50 -15.76
CA GLU A 527 19.90 6.01 -16.86
C GLU A 527 18.71 6.81 -16.31
N LEU A 528 17.93 6.24 -15.39
CA LEU A 528 16.76 6.91 -14.77
C LEU A 528 17.18 8.21 -14.07
N ALA A 529 18.29 8.21 -13.32
CA ALA A 529 18.82 9.42 -12.70
C ALA A 529 19.24 10.47 -13.73
N GLY A 530 19.70 10.04 -14.91
CA GLY A 530 20.00 10.92 -16.05
C GLY A 530 18.75 11.57 -16.65
N VAL A 531 17.63 10.83 -16.72
CA VAL A 531 16.33 11.35 -17.19
C VAL A 531 15.71 12.30 -16.17
N LEU A 532 15.79 11.97 -14.88
CA LEU A 532 15.21 12.78 -13.79
C LEU A 532 15.95 14.10 -13.57
N ALA A 533 17.26 14.13 -13.80
CA ALA A 533 18.11 15.26 -13.45
C ALA A 533 17.64 16.61 -14.05
N PRO A 534 17.36 16.74 -15.35
CA PRO A 534 16.89 18.02 -15.91
C PRO A 534 15.49 18.42 -15.39
N VAL A 535 14.61 17.45 -15.14
CA VAL A 535 13.25 17.71 -14.65
C VAL A 535 13.25 18.18 -13.20
N LEU A 536 14.12 17.59 -12.37
CA LEU A 536 14.18 17.84 -10.92
C LEU A 536 15.28 18.84 -10.52
N GLY A 537 16.04 19.37 -11.50
CA GLY A 537 17.12 20.32 -11.24
C GLY A 537 18.32 19.69 -10.52
N TRP A 538 18.61 18.41 -10.75
CA TRP A 538 19.76 17.75 -10.12
C TRP A 538 21.05 18.05 -10.87
N ASP A 539 22.08 18.41 -10.12
CA ASP A 539 23.45 18.47 -10.62
C ASP A 539 24.12 17.07 -10.67
N SER A 540 25.33 17.00 -11.17
CA SER A 540 26.08 15.74 -11.30
C SER A 540 26.34 15.07 -9.95
N ALA A 541 26.57 15.84 -8.89
CA ALA A 541 26.82 15.32 -7.55
C ALA A 541 25.52 14.72 -6.97
N ARG A 542 24.39 15.38 -7.15
CA ARG A 542 23.09 14.89 -6.73
C ARG A 542 22.70 13.61 -7.47
N ARG A 543 22.92 13.52 -8.78
CA ARG A 543 22.67 12.29 -9.54
C ARG A 543 23.40 11.08 -8.96
N VAL A 544 24.71 11.22 -8.68
CA VAL A 544 25.50 10.13 -8.09
C VAL A 544 24.97 9.76 -6.71
N LEU A 545 24.64 10.76 -5.88
CA LEU A 545 24.10 10.56 -4.55
C LEU A 545 22.77 9.77 -4.60
N GLU A 546 21.84 10.13 -5.49
CA GLU A 546 20.54 9.46 -5.63
C GLU A 546 20.68 7.99 -6.05
N VAL A 547 21.60 7.68 -6.97
CA VAL A 547 21.91 6.30 -7.34
C VAL A 547 22.49 5.53 -6.15
N ASP A 548 23.45 6.10 -5.43
CA ASP A 548 24.08 5.45 -4.28
C ASP A 548 23.08 5.21 -3.13
N LEU A 549 22.23 6.19 -2.81
CA LEU A 549 21.17 6.06 -1.81
C LEU A 549 20.18 4.97 -2.20
N THR A 550 19.76 4.94 -3.46
CA THR A 550 18.84 3.93 -3.98
C THR A 550 19.43 2.53 -3.90
N VAL A 551 20.68 2.36 -4.33
CA VAL A 551 21.41 1.08 -4.21
C VAL A 551 21.54 0.67 -2.75
N GLY A 552 21.85 1.60 -1.84
CA GLY A 552 21.97 1.35 -0.40
C GLY A 552 20.65 0.84 0.20
N LEU A 553 19.54 1.46 -0.16
CA LEU A 553 18.20 1.07 0.29
C LEU A 553 17.80 -0.29 -0.29
N LEU A 554 18.00 -0.50 -1.58
CA LEU A 554 17.62 -1.75 -2.27
C LEU A 554 18.44 -2.96 -1.77
N ARG A 555 19.65 -2.80 -1.29
CA ARG A 555 20.42 -3.91 -0.66
C ARG A 555 19.74 -4.46 0.59
N GLY A 556 18.94 -3.67 1.26
CA GLY A 556 18.09 -4.11 2.38
C GLY A 556 16.79 -4.76 1.95
N HIS A 557 16.33 -4.52 0.73
CA HIS A 557 15.03 -4.94 0.19
C HIS A 557 15.12 -5.91 -1.00
N ALA A 558 16.21 -5.89 -1.76
CA ALA A 558 16.38 -6.72 -2.95
C ALA A 558 17.80 -7.28 -3.01
N ARG A 559 17.98 -8.48 -3.58
CA ARG A 559 19.25 -8.83 -4.19
C ARG A 559 19.32 -8.12 -5.55
N CYS A 560 19.81 -6.88 -5.58
CA CYS A 560 20.32 -6.38 -6.85
C CYS A 560 21.33 -7.38 -7.39
N ARG A 561 21.19 -7.83 -8.65
CA ARG A 561 22.23 -8.60 -9.36
C ARG A 561 23.57 -7.94 -9.06
N PRO A 562 24.66 -8.68 -8.79
CA PRO A 562 25.87 -8.14 -8.16
C PRO A 562 26.34 -6.90 -8.90
N LEU A 563 26.08 -5.74 -8.29
CA LEU A 563 26.56 -4.45 -8.73
C LEU A 563 28.08 -4.46 -8.51
N ARG A 564 28.87 -4.72 -9.56
CA ARG A 564 30.34 -4.69 -9.48
C ARG A 564 30.77 -3.33 -8.93
N ARG A 565 31.47 -3.33 -7.80
CA ARG A 565 32.02 -2.13 -7.17
C ARG A 565 32.92 -1.39 -8.17
N ARG A 566 32.61 -0.13 -8.47
CA ARG A 566 33.66 0.82 -8.85
C ARG A 566 34.53 1.06 -7.59
N ARG A 567 35.84 0.70 -7.65
CA ARG A 567 36.80 1.03 -6.61
C ARG A 567 36.90 2.56 -6.52
N GLY A 568 36.63 3.13 -5.35
CA GLY A 568 37.16 4.45 -5.01
C GLY A 568 36.21 5.52 -4.48
N ILE A 569 35.22 5.22 -3.60
CA ILE A 569 34.58 6.25 -2.77
C ILE A 569 34.45 5.70 -1.34
N ARG A 570 35.01 6.45 -0.37
CA ARG A 570 35.00 6.06 1.04
C ARG A 570 33.61 6.27 1.66
N PHE A 571 32.80 5.23 1.67
CA PHE A 571 31.47 5.16 2.31
C PHE A 571 31.46 5.59 3.80
N ALA A 572 32.62 5.48 4.49
CA ALA A 572 32.73 5.74 5.92
C ALA A 572 32.65 7.22 6.32
N ARG A 573 32.83 8.17 5.41
CA ARG A 573 32.74 9.61 5.71
C ARG A 573 31.32 10.13 5.57
N LEU A 574 30.63 9.80 4.47
CA LEU A 574 29.30 10.32 4.20
C LEU A 574 28.24 9.76 5.17
N ALA A 575 28.33 8.48 5.51
CA ALA A 575 27.45 7.86 6.53
C ALA A 575 27.67 8.45 7.93
N ARG A 576 28.91 8.86 8.26
CA ARG A 576 29.22 9.57 9.52
C ARG A 576 28.63 10.99 9.51
N ASP A 577 28.77 11.74 8.44
CA ASP A 577 28.28 13.11 8.35
C ASP A 577 26.76 13.18 8.42
N LEU A 578 26.05 12.21 7.82
CA LEU A 578 24.58 12.09 7.95
C LEU A 578 24.16 11.64 9.35
N HIS A 579 24.92 10.74 9.98
CA HIS A 579 24.65 10.28 11.35
C HIS A 579 25.00 11.34 12.39
N GLU A 580 26.03 12.15 12.18
CA GLU A 580 26.38 13.29 13.03
C GLU A 580 25.38 14.45 12.88
N ARG A 581 24.88 14.72 11.68
CA ARG A 581 23.80 15.70 11.48
C ARG A 581 22.51 15.25 12.16
N ALA A 582 22.15 13.98 12.07
CA ALA A 582 21.01 13.41 12.79
C ALA A 582 21.19 13.43 14.32
N ARG A 583 22.43 13.26 14.83
CA ARG A 583 22.72 13.35 16.27
C ARG A 583 22.78 14.78 16.80
N ARG A 584 23.15 15.77 16.00
CA ARG A 584 23.17 17.19 16.38
C ARG A 584 21.75 17.81 16.46
N SER A 585 20.74 17.16 15.91
CA SER A 585 19.34 17.55 16.01
C SER A 585 18.55 16.81 17.10
N ALA A 586 19.20 16.00 17.94
CA ALA A 586 18.56 15.43 19.13
C ALA A 586 18.62 16.46 20.27
N PRO A 587 17.51 16.74 20.99
CA PRO A 587 17.52 17.66 22.12
C PRO A 587 18.39 17.10 23.24
N ILE A 588 19.30 17.93 23.73
CA ILE A 588 20.11 17.64 24.92
C ILE A 588 19.13 17.48 26.10
N SER A 589 19.05 16.29 26.67
CA SER A 589 18.37 16.08 27.93
C SER A 589 19.10 16.86 29.01
N ALA A 590 18.49 17.90 29.55
CA ALA A 590 18.96 18.58 30.73
C ALA A 590 18.76 17.64 31.95
N SER A 591 19.81 16.89 32.29
CA SER A 591 19.99 16.36 33.62
C SER A 591 20.79 17.41 34.42
N GLY A 592 20.21 17.93 35.48
CA GLY A 592 20.96 18.80 36.36
C GLY A 592 20.12 19.51 37.40
N ARG A 593 19.95 18.82 38.57
CA ARG A 593 19.59 19.29 39.93
C ARG A 593 18.12 19.63 40.19
#